data_aa3833f8fdcd2f594aaaa822c4e7ea71
#
_entry.id   aa3833f8fdcd2f594aaaa822c4e7ea71
#
_cell.length_a   1.000
_cell.length_b   1.000
_cell.length_c   1.000
_cell.angle_alpha   90.00
_cell.angle_beta   90.00
_cell.angle_gamma   90.00
#
_symmetry.space_group_name_H-M   'P 1'
#
loop_
_entity.id
_entity.type
_entity.pdbx_description
1 polymer ?
#
loop_
_entity_poly.entity_id
_entity_poly.type
_entity_poly.pdbx_seq_one_letter_code
_entity_poly.pdbx_strand_id
1 'polypeptide(L)'
;MEPIIIPIEDVIDLHTFKPKEVPDLLEDYFQACVEAGIYYVRVIHGKGQGILKKRVWHILQKNDLVIAFRDAPSEAGGWGATLVALNQKV
;
A
#
# COMPACT_ATOMS: atom_id res chain seq x y z
N MET A 1 -20.06 -19.78 -16.63
CA MET A 1 -18.97 -19.74 -15.63
C MET A 1 -19.03 -18.43 -14.87
N GLU A 2 -19.06 -18.50 -13.56
CA GLU A 2 -19.12 -17.31 -12.75
C GLU A 2 -17.72 -16.72 -12.61
N PRO A 3 -17.60 -15.39 -12.63
CA PRO A 3 -16.30 -14.77 -12.42
C PRO A 3 -15.81 -15.01 -11.00
N ILE A 4 -14.52 -15.25 -10.90
CA ILE A 4 -13.88 -15.35 -9.59
C ILE A 4 -13.67 -13.93 -9.08
N ILE A 5 -14.30 -13.61 -7.96
CA ILE A 5 -14.11 -12.32 -7.32
C ILE A 5 -13.07 -12.49 -6.21
N ILE A 6 -11.94 -11.85 -6.40
CA ILE A 6 -10.90 -11.84 -5.38
C ILE A 6 -11.11 -10.58 -4.56
N PRO A 7 -11.45 -10.70 -3.26
CA PRO A 7 -11.63 -9.51 -2.43
C PRO A 7 -10.33 -8.74 -2.28
N ILE A 8 -10.46 -7.41 -2.23
CA ILE A 8 -9.31 -6.53 -1.95
C ILE A 8 -8.95 -6.70 -0.48
N GLU A 9 -7.69 -6.99 -0.22
CA GLU A 9 -7.20 -7.14 1.14
C GLU A 9 -6.55 -5.84 1.61
N ASP A 10 -6.46 -5.68 2.92
CA ASP A 10 -5.85 -4.50 3.54
C ASP A 10 -4.32 -4.61 3.64
N VAL A 11 -3.73 -5.56 2.94
CA VAL A 11 -2.28 -5.76 2.90
C VAL A 11 -1.87 -5.97 1.46
N ILE A 12 -0.80 -5.31 1.05
CA ILE A 12 -0.17 -5.54 -0.24
C ILE A 12 1.32 -5.77 -0.04
N ASP A 13 1.84 -6.84 -0.64
CA ASP A 13 3.25 -7.20 -0.58
C ASP A 13 3.89 -6.86 -1.93
N LEU A 14 4.85 -5.97 -1.91
CA LEU A 14 5.47 -5.44 -3.13
C LEU A 14 6.69 -6.21 -3.60
N HIS A 15 7.16 -7.21 -2.83
CA HIS A 15 8.45 -7.83 -3.14
C HIS A 15 8.46 -8.61 -4.46
N THR A 16 7.29 -9.01 -4.96
CA THR A 16 7.18 -9.73 -6.25
C THR A 16 7.02 -8.79 -7.45
N PHE A 17 6.90 -7.49 -7.22
CA PHE A 17 6.69 -6.52 -8.27
C PHE A 17 7.99 -5.81 -8.62
N LYS A 18 8.14 -5.43 -9.88
CA LYS A 18 9.30 -4.63 -10.31
C LYS A 18 9.14 -3.21 -9.79
N PRO A 19 10.24 -2.55 -9.39
CA PRO A 19 10.16 -1.18 -8.87
C PRO A 19 9.43 -0.20 -9.79
N LYS A 20 9.59 -0.35 -11.10
CA LYS A 20 8.92 0.54 -12.06
C LYS A 20 7.40 0.35 -12.11
N GLU A 21 6.90 -0.79 -11.63
CA GLU A 21 5.48 -1.09 -11.61
C GLU A 21 4.79 -0.52 -10.37
N VAL A 22 5.56 -0.21 -9.33
CA VAL A 22 5.03 0.14 -8.01
C VAL A 22 4.18 1.42 -8.01
N PRO A 23 4.56 2.51 -8.71
CA PRO A 23 3.72 3.72 -8.68
C PRO A 23 2.29 3.48 -9.15
N ASP A 24 2.13 2.87 -10.32
CA ASP A 24 0.79 2.61 -10.88
C ASP A 24 0.05 1.58 -10.05
N LEU A 25 0.76 0.55 -9.58
CA LEU A 25 0.17 -0.49 -8.74
C LEU A 25 -0.43 0.10 -7.46
N LEU A 26 0.31 0.95 -6.77
CA LEU A 26 -0.18 1.55 -5.52
C LEU A 26 -1.34 2.51 -5.77
N GLU A 27 -1.28 3.29 -6.85
CA GLU A 27 -2.38 4.19 -7.19
C GLU A 27 -3.66 3.39 -7.42
N ASP A 28 -3.59 2.33 -8.20
CA ASP A 28 -4.74 1.47 -8.48
C ASP A 28 -5.22 0.76 -7.21
N TYR A 29 -4.28 0.27 -6.40
CA TYR A 29 -4.61 -0.43 -5.17
C TYR A 29 -5.35 0.47 -4.18
N PHE A 30 -4.84 1.68 -3.95
CA PHE A 30 -5.48 2.61 -3.01
C PHE A 30 -6.87 2.99 -3.48
N GLN A 31 -7.04 3.22 -4.77
CA GLN A 31 -8.36 3.52 -5.34
C GLN A 31 -9.32 2.35 -5.09
N ALA A 32 -8.88 1.13 -5.35
CA ALA A 32 -9.68 -0.06 -5.14
C ALA A 32 -10.02 -0.25 -3.64
N CYS A 33 -9.08 0.04 -2.76
CA CYS A 33 -9.32 -0.04 -1.32
C CYS A 33 -10.42 0.92 -0.89
N VAL A 34 -10.33 2.18 -1.29
CA VAL A 34 -11.33 3.18 -0.93
C VAL A 34 -12.71 2.78 -1.46
N GLU A 35 -12.78 2.28 -2.68
CA GLU A 35 -14.04 1.81 -3.28
C GLU A 35 -14.62 0.61 -2.53
N ALA A 36 -13.75 -0.21 -1.92
CA ALA A 36 -14.16 -1.37 -1.13
C ALA A 36 -14.43 -1.04 0.34
N GLY A 37 -14.26 0.23 0.73
CA GLY A 37 -14.45 0.64 2.13
C GLY A 37 -13.28 0.33 3.04
N ILE A 38 -12.09 0.12 2.48
CA ILE A 38 -10.87 -0.16 3.23
C ILE A 38 -10.04 1.12 3.30
N TYR A 39 -9.84 1.66 4.50
CA TYR A 39 -9.19 2.95 4.70
C TYR A 39 -7.87 2.87 5.47
N TYR A 40 -7.51 1.68 5.94
CA TYR A 40 -6.25 1.44 6.62
C TYR A 40 -5.60 0.24 5.97
N VAL A 41 -4.41 0.44 5.42
CA VAL A 41 -3.73 -0.61 4.67
C VAL A 41 -2.28 -0.72 5.12
N ARG A 42 -1.71 -1.90 4.90
CA ARG A 42 -0.31 -2.17 5.18
C ARG A 42 0.39 -2.49 3.88
N VAL A 43 1.45 -1.73 3.59
CA VAL A 43 2.27 -1.91 2.39
C VAL A 43 3.59 -2.55 2.82
N ILE A 44 3.82 -3.77 2.39
CA ILE A 44 5.05 -4.50 2.71
C ILE A 44 6.06 -4.27 1.59
N HIS A 45 7.14 -3.58 1.90
CA HIS A 45 8.21 -3.30 0.94
C HIS A 45 9.51 -4.01 1.30
N GLY A 46 9.55 -4.66 2.47
CA GLY A 46 10.73 -5.34 2.95
C GLY A 46 11.73 -4.38 3.58
N LYS A 47 12.69 -4.94 4.28
CA LYS A 47 13.72 -4.13 4.94
C LYS A 47 14.84 -3.78 3.98
N GLY A 48 15.52 -4.78 3.43
CA GLY A 48 16.56 -4.56 2.45
C GLY A 48 17.49 -3.38 2.77
N GLN A 49 17.80 -2.59 1.77
CA GLN A 49 18.59 -1.36 1.91
C GLN A 49 17.73 -0.11 2.03
N GLY A 50 16.42 -0.27 2.12
CA GLY A 50 15.49 0.85 2.24
C GLY A 50 15.19 1.56 0.93
N ILE A 51 15.67 1.07 -0.20
CA ILE A 51 15.45 1.71 -1.50
C ILE A 51 13.97 1.68 -1.89
N LEU A 52 13.34 0.52 -1.77
CA LEU A 52 11.94 0.40 -2.11
C LEU A 52 11.07 1.18 -1.12
N LYS A 53 11.42 1.17 0.15
CA LYS A 53 10.72 1.96 1.16
C LYS A 53 10.74 3.44 0.80
N LYS A 54 11.89 3.98 0.40
CA LYS A 54 12.00 5.39 0.01
C LYS A 54 11.11 5.70 -1.19
N ARG A 55 11.08 4.82 -2.17
CA ARG A 55 10.20 5.00 -3.34
C ARG A 55 8.73 5.00 -2.94
N VAL A 56 8.34 4.06 -2.07
CA VAL A 56 6.97 3.98 -1.58
C VAL A 56 6.59 5.25 -0.84
N TRP A 57 7.43 5.71 0.08
CA TRP A 57 7.14 6.91 0.85
C TRP A 57 7.02 8.15 -0.04
N HIS A 58 7.83 8.24 -1.09
CA HIS A 58 7.72 9.32 -2.06
C HIS A 58 6.36 9.29 -2.79
N ILE A 59 5.92 8.09 -3.18
CA ILE A 59 4.60 7.91 -3.80
C ILE A 59 3.49 8.31 -2.84
N LEU A 60 3.59 7.89 -1.57
CA LEU A 60 2.57 8.18 -0.57
C LEU A 60 2.43 9.67 -0.32
N GLN A 61 3.53 10.41 -0.32
CA GLN A 61 3.51 11.86 -0.11
C GLN A 61 2.76 12.60 -1.20
N LYS A 62 2.70 12.02 -2.40
CA LYS A 62 2.09 12.66 -3.56
C LYS A 62 0.70 12.14 -3.89
N ASN A 63 0.25 11.07 -3.24
CA ASN A 63 -1.03 10.46 -3.55
C ASN A 63 -2.15 11.17 -2.79
N ASP A 64 -3.16 11.66 -3.51
CA ASP A 64 -4.25 12.43 -2.92
C ASP A 64 -5.13 11.63 -1.97
N LEU A 65 -5.14 10.32 -2.09
CA LEU A 65 -5.94 9.46 -1.19
C LEU A 65 -5.25 9.21 0.13
N VAL A 66 -3.94 9.44 0.23
CA VAL A 66 -3.17 9.16 1.45
C VAL A 66 -3.27 10.32 2.41
N ILE A 67 -3.81 10.07 3.61
CA ILE A 67 -3.89 11.07 4.67
C ILE A 67 -2.61 11.08 5.50
N ALA A 68 -2.13 9.90 5.87
CA ALA A 68 -0.97 9.76 6.74
C ALA A 68 -0.36 8.37 6.54
N PHE A 69 0.91 8.23 6.89
CA PHE A 69 1.58 6.93 6.85
C PHE A 69 2.73 6.91 7.85
N ARG A 70 3.08 5.73 8.30
CA ARG A 70 4.17 5.53 9.27
C ARG A 70 4.70 4.11 9.19
N ASP A 71 5.85 3.87 9.81
CA ASP A 71 6.37 2.51 9.94
C ASP A 71 5.37 1.64 10.69
N ALA A 72 5.27 0.37 10.29
CA ALA A 72 4.47 -0.59 11.00
C ALA A 72 5.14 -0.91 12.36
N PRO A 73 4.34 -1.30 13.37
CA PRO A 73 4.93 -1.79 14.63
C PRO A 73 5.65 -3.11 14.39
N SER A 74 6.52 -3.51 15.33
CA SER A 74 7.36 -4.70 15.18
C SER A 74 6.57 -5.94 14.83
N GLU A 75 5.41 -6.14 15.45
CA GLU A 75 4.56 -7.30 15.22
C GLU A 75 3.88 -7.28 13.87
N ALA A 76 3.89 -6.18 13.17
CA ALA A 76 3.29 -6.03 11.85
C ALA A 76 4.32 -5.79 10.74
N GLY A 77 5.58 -6.09 11.00
CA GLY A 77 6.64 -5.97 10.01
C GLY A 77 7.70 -4.93 10.28
N GLY A 78 7.51 -4.09 11.30
CA GLY A 78 8.47 -3.06 11.66
C GLY A 78 8.72 -2.12 10.48
N TRP A 79 9.98 -1.68 10.30
CA TRP A 79 10.29 -0.75 9.22
C TRP A 79 10.33 -1.40 7.82
N GLY A 80 10.06 -2.72 7.74
CA GLY A 80 9.87 -3.41 6.46
C GLY A 80 8.46 -3.28 5.91
N ALA A 81 7.56 -2.62 6.62
CA ALA A 81 6.19 -2.36 6.18
C ALA A 81 5.77 -0.96 6.61
N THR A 82 4.83 -0.38 5.88
CA THR A 82 4.29 0.95 6.16
C THR A 82 2.78 0.85 6.34
N LEU A 83 2.29 1.44 7.42
CA LEU A 83 0.85 1.58 7.62
C LEU A 83 0.39 2.87 6.96
N VAL A 84 -0.68 2.79 6.19
CA VAL A 84 -1.20 3.90 5.41
C VAL A 84 -2.66 4.13 5.77
N ALA A 85 -3.02 5.37 6.05
CA ALA A 85 -4.40 5.79 6.25
C ALA A 85 -4.88 6.49 4.98
N LEU A 86 -6.02 6.04 4.47
CA LEU A 86 -6.61 6.56 3.24
C LEU A 86 -7.81 7.44 3.54
N ASN A 87 -8.04 8.43 2.69
CA ASN A 87 -9.14 9.35 2.84
C ASN A 87 -10.46 8.68 2.47
N GLN A 88 -11.44 8.79 3.37
CA GLN A 88 -12.81 8.29 3.14
C GLN A 88 -13.56 9.26 2.24
N LYS A 89 -13.13 9.39 1.00
CA LYS A 89 -13.86 10.22 0.07
C LYS A 89 -15.15 9.55 -0.34
N VAL A 90 -16.17 10.29 -0.24
CA VAL A 90 -17.47 9.88 -0.71
C VAL A 90 -17.76 10.55 -2.03
#